data_107531e55bb3b2a47d782b0325042c2f
#
_entry.id   107531e55bb3b2a47d782b0325042c2f
#
_cell.length_a   1.000
_cell.length_b   1.000
_cell.length_c   1.000
_cell.angle_alpha   90.00
_cell.angle_beta   90.00
_cell.angle_gamma   90.00
#
_symmetry.space_group_name_H-M   'P 1'
#
loop_
_entity.id
_entity.type
_entity.pdbx_description
1 polymer ?
#
loop_
_entity_poly.entity_id
_entity_poly.type
_entity_poly.pdbx_seq_one_letter_code
_entity_poly.pdbx_strand_id
1 'polypeptide(L)'
;MHFHGIHPAEMDGVPMVGRGVILPGESFTYTFEALPFGLHLYHCHVGPLAEHIARGMYGTFIIDPPQDRPPADELVMVMHGYNTTFDGQGNQLYAVNGIPFHYMHEPVQVRRGELVRIYLVNVLEYDPINSFHIHGNFFDYYPTGTRLQPVDYTDTVVQGQGQRGICELRFPHAGRFMFHSHKTEFADLGWMGFFEVTD
;
A
#
# COMPACT_ATOMS: atom_id res chain seq x y z
N MET A 1 17.10 -4.41 -5.71
CA MET A 1 15.89 -3.80 -5.13
C MET A 1 15.98 -2.29 -5.32
N HIS A 2 14.90 -1.66 -5.72
CA HIS A 2 14.76 -0.20 -5.85
C HIS A 2 13.91 0.32 -4.69
N PHE A 3 14.41 1.33 -4.00
CA PHE A 3 13.72 1.97 -2.87
C PHE A 3 13.17 3.32 -3.30
N HIS A 4 11.87 3.55 -3.09
CA HIS A 4 11.30 4.87 -3.29
C HIS A 4 11.69 5.78 -2.12
N GLY A 5 12.23 6.96 -2.42
CA GLY A 5 12.70 7.89 -1.41
C GLY A 5 13.84 8.74 -1.95
N ILE A 6 14.58 9.36 -1.05
CA ILE A 6 15.76 10.15 -1.41
C ILE A 6 17.00 9.34 -1.08
N HIS A 7 17.79 9.03 -2.10
CA HIS A 7 19.04 8.29 -1.96
C HIS A 7 20.06 8.70 -3.06
N PRO A 8 21.35 8.46 -2.87
CA PRO A 8 22.34 8.64 -3.95
C PRO A 8 22.10 7.63 -5.09
N ALA A 9 22.53 7.98 -6.29
CA ALA A 9 22.37 7.13 -7.47
C ALA A 9 23.02 5.74 -7.31
N GLU A 10 24.09 5.64 -6.54
CA GLU A 10 24.76 4.36 -6.24
C GLU A 10 23.87 3.39 -5.45
N MET A 11 22.83 3.89 -4.79
CA MET A 11 21.88 3.12 -3.98
C MET A 11 20.52 2.90 -4.69
N ASP A 12 20.41 3.26 -5.96
CA ASP A 12 19.15 3.16 -6.70
C ASP A 12 18.67 1.71 -6.91
N GLY A 13 19.58 0.78 -7.11
CA GLY A 13 19.27 -0.64 -7.22
C GLY A 13 18.61 -1.08 -8.53
N VAL A 14 18.73 -0.25 -9.57
CA VAL A 14 18.21 -0.56 -10.92
C VAL A 14 19.37 -0.97 -11.86
N PRO A 15 19.08 -1.72 -12.95
CA PRO A 15 20.09 -2.02 -13.97
C PRO A 15 20.73 -0.74 -14.53
N MET A 16 22.03 -0.76 -14.78
CA MET A 16 22.81 0.33 -15.36
C MET A 16 23.00 1.58 -14.47
N VAL A 17 22.53 1.57 -13.22
CA VAL A 17 22.77 2.64 -12.25
C VAL A 17 23.45 2.07 -11.02
N GLY A 18 24.48 2.76 -10.53
CA GLY A 18 25.23 2.34 -9.32
C GLY A 18 25.79 0.93 -9.42
N ARG A 19 25.53 0.11 -8.40
CA ARG A 19 25.92 -1.30 -8.37
C ARG A 19 25.22 -2.15 -9.45
N GLY A 20 24.05 -1.73 -9.89
CA GLY A 20 23.26 -2.48 -10.87
C GLY A 20 22.61 -3.73 -10.27
N VAL A 21 22.56 -4.78 -11.08
CA VAL A 21 21.95 -6.06 -10.69
C VAL A 21 22.80 -6.79 -9.66
N ILE A 22 22.16 -7.38 -8.67
CA ILE A 22 22.75 -8.30 -7.70
C ILE A 22 22.43 -9.71 -8.14
N LEU A 23 23.42 -10.50 -8.48
CA LEU A 23 23.25 -11.86 -8.99
C LEU A 23 22.97 -12.86 -7.84
N PRO A 24 22.41 -14.05 -8.16
CA PRO A 24 22.23 -15.11 -7.19
C PRO A 24 23.54 -15.45 -6.47
N GLY A 25 23.51 -15.49 -5.14
CA GLY A 25 24.68 -15.72 -4.28
C GLY A 25 25.47 -14.46 -3.93
N GLU A 26 25.17 -13.32 -4.54
CA GLU A 26 25.76 -12.03 -4.16
C GLU A 26 24.93 -11.33 -3.08
N SER A 27 25.61 -10.39 -2.38
CA SER A 27 24.97 -9.49 -1.40
C SER A 27 25.36 -8.05 -1.67
N PHE A 28 24.46 -7.14 -1.36
CA PHE A 28 24.70 -5.71 -1.42
C PHE A 28 23.99 -5.02 -0.26
N THR A 29 24.66 -4.05 0.37
CA THR A 29 24.07 -3.24 1.45
C THR A 29 23.71 -1.87 0.91
N TYR A 30 22.45 -1.55 0.93
CA TYR A 30 21.93 -0.21 0.62
C TYR A 30 22.10 0.67 1.86
N THR A 31 22.72 1.83 1.68
CA THR A 31 22.95 2.80 2.77
C THR A 31 22.51 4.18 2.31
N PHE A 32 21.51 4.73 2.95
CA PHE A 32 20.99 6.08 2.68
C PHE A 32 20.35 6.67 3.94
N GLU A 33 20.17 7.96 3.96
CA GLU A 33 19.47 8.63 5.05
C GLU A 33 17.96 8.30 5.01
N ALA A 34 17.38 8.12 6.20
CA ALA A 34 15.93 7.87 6.33
C ALA A 34 15.13 9.19 6.13
N LEU A 35 15.06 9.66 4.89
CA LEU A 35 14.41 10.90 4.47
C LEU A 35 13.68 10.72 3.13
N PRO A 36 12.60 11.52 2.90
CA PRO A 36 11.82 12.25 3.91
C PRO A 36 11.04 11.27 4.80
N PHE A 37 10.51 11.74 5.94
CA PHE A 37 9.54 10.93 6.69
C PHE A 37 8.31 10.63 5.83
N GLY A 38 7.59 9.56 6.16
CA GLY A 38 6.39 9.13 5.45
C GLY A 38 6.35 7.65 5.13
N LEU A 39 5.46 7.30 4.24
CA LEU A 39 5.26 5.93 3.74
C LEU A 39 6.06 5.74 2.45
N HIS A 40 6.92 4.74 2.44
CA HIS A 40 7.78 4.41 1.31
C HIS A 40 7.55 2.99 0.81
N LEU A 41 7.88 2.77 -0.45
CA LEU A 41 7.76 1.52 -1.19
C LEU A 41 9.15 1.08 -1.63
N TYR A 42 9.40 -0.21 -1.66
CA TYR A 42 10.52 -0.81 -2.39
C TYR A 42 10.02 -1.99 -3.23
N HIS A 43 10.65 -2.23 -4.37
CA HIS A 43 10.30 -3.34 -5.24
C HIS A 43 11.49 -3.78 -6.11
N CYS A 44 11.35 -4.93 -6.76
CA CYS A 44 12.27 -5.34 -7.81
C CYS A 44 12.26 -4.32 -8.95
N HIS A 45 13.41 -4.07 -9.56
CA HIS A 45 13.52 -3.23 -10.76
C HIS A 45 14.36 -3.90 -11.87
N VAL A 46 14.34 -5.23 -11.89
CA VAL A 46 14.97 -6.06 -12.94
C VAL A 46 13.87 -6.74 -13.76
N GLY A 47 14.01 -6.73 -15.08
CA GLY A 47 13.01 -7.36 -15.96
C GLY A 47 12.96 -8.90 -15.84
N PRO A 48 11.79 -9.50 -16.02
CA PRO A 48 10.49 -8.90 -16.35
C PRO A 48 9.82 -8.30 -15.10
N LEU A 49 9.78 -6.96 -15.06
CA LEU A 49 9.45 -6.20 -13.84
C LEU A 49 8.04 -6.48 -13.31
N ALA A 50 7.04 -6.40 -14.18
CA ALA A 50 5.64 -6.63 -13.80
C ALA A 50 5.44 -8.04 -13.21
N GLU A 51 6.09 -9.05 -13.78
CA GLU A 51 6.02 -10.42 -13.26
C GLU A 51 6.67 -10.55 -11.88
N HIS A 52 7.82 -9.89 -11.66
CA HIS A 52 8.50 -9.93 -10.37
C HIS A 52 7.68 -9.24 -9.28
N ILE A 53 7.09 -8.07 -9.58
CA ILE A 53 6.20 -7.38 -8.65
C ILE A 53 4.94 -8.20 -8.41
N ALA A 54 4.30 -8.72 -9.45
CA ALA A 54 3.12 -9.57 -9.32
C ALA A 54 3.38 -10.86 -8.50
N ARG A 55 4.63 -11.32 -8.43
CA ARG A 55 5.06 -12.45 -7.59
C ARG A 55 5.47 -12.05 -6.17
N GLY A 56 5.26 -10.79 -5.76
CA GLY A 56 5.48 -10.34 -4.39
C GLY A 56 6.86 -9.77 -4.11
N MET A 57 7.66 -9.40 -5.12
CA MET A 57 8.96 -8.77 -4.91
C MET A 57 8.82 -7.27 -4.62
N TYR A 58 8.09 -6.93 -3.58
CA TYR A 58 7.87 -5.58 -3.09
C TYR A 58 7.69 -5.56 -1.58
N GLY A 59 7.72 -4.40 -0.99
CA GLY A 59 7.37 -4.15 0.40
C GLY A 59 7.32 -2.68 0.71
N THR A 60 6.99 -2.37 1.93
CA THR A 60 6.89 -0.99 2.42
C THR A 60 7.81 -0.77 3.60
N PHE A 61 8.20 0.48 3.82
CA PHE A 61 8.83 0.93 5.03
C PHE A 61 8.29 2.31 5.41
N ILE A 62 8.23 2.56 6.70
CA ILE A 62 7.70 3.78 7.28
C ILE A 62 8.85 4.50 7.96
N ILE A 63 8.99 5.79 7.66
CA ILE A 63 9.93 6.68 8.35
C ILE A 63 9.08 7.63 9.18
N ASP A 64 9.25 7.57 10.49
CA ASP A 64 8.48 8.42 11.40
C ASP A 64 8.93 9.88 11.29
N PRO A 65 7.99 10.84 11.41
CA PRO A 65 8.34 12.24 11.42
C PRO A 65 9.06 12.62 12.73
N PRO A 66 9.88 13.69 12.73
CA PRO A 66 10.51 14.18 13.95
C PRO A 66 9.52 14.58 15.06
N GLN A 67 8.30 14.96 14.67
CA GLN A 67 7.18 15.14 15.57
C GLN A 67 6.24 13.96 15.44
N ASP A 68 6.08 13.19 16.49
CA ASP A 68 5.25 12.00 16.50
C ASP A 68 3.83 12.30 16.06
N ARG A 69 3.28 11.41 15.25
CA ARG A 69 1.84 11.38 14.98
C ARG A 69 1.08 10.92 16.24
N PRO A 70 -0.19 11.29 16.40
CA PRO A 70 -1.01 10.76 17.48
C PRO A 70 -0.99 9.23 17.48
N PRO A 71 -1.02 8.56 18.67
CA PRO A 71 -1.17 7.11 18.74
C PRO A 71 -2.41 6.64 17.98
N ALA A 72 -2.28 5.51 17.27
CA ALA A 72 -3.33 4.95 16.44
C ALA A 72 -3.22 3.43 16.38
N ASP A 73 -4.33 2.76 16.04
CA ASP A 73 -4.29 1.39 15.55
C ASP A 73 -3.78 1.43 14.10
N GLU A 74 -2.60 0.90 13.87
CA GLU A 74 -1.90 1.02 12.59
C GLU A 74 -2.08 -0.22 11.72
N LEU A 75 -2.44 0.01 10.46
CA LEU A 75 -2.64 -1.03 9.44
C LEU A 75 -1.82 -0.71 8.20
N VAL A 76 -1.12 -1.68 7.67
CA VAL A 76 -0.53 -1.59 6.33
C VAL A 76 -1.44 -2.33 5.35
N MET A 77 -1.90 -1.65 4.31
CA MET A 77 -2.72 -2.22 3.25
C MET A 77 -2.04 -2.03 1.90
N VAL A 78 -1.47 -3.11 1.37
CA VAL A 78 -0.87 -3.14 0.04
C VAL A 78 -1.87 -3.69 -0.94
N MET A 79 -2.28 -2.85 -1.89
CA MET A 79 -3.19 -3.21 -2.97
C MET A 79 -2.42 -3.92 -4.07
N HIS A 80 -2.83 -5.12 -4.41
CA HIS A 80 -2.13 -6.01 -5.32
C HIS A 80 -3.10 -6.77 -6.24
N GLY A 81 -2.61 -7.26 -7.37
CA GLY A 81 -3.33 -8.12 -8.31
C GLY A 81 -2.52 -9.33 -8.71
N TYR A 82 -3.20 -10.38 -9.13
CA TYR A 82 -2.59 -11.63 -9.57
C TYR A 82 -2.95 -11.95 -11.01
N ASN A 83 -1.95 -11.97 -11.88
CA ASN A 83 -2.03 -12.58 -13.19
C ASN A 83 -1.78 -14.10 -13.06
N THR A 84 -2.82 -14.87 -12.78
CA THR A 84 -2.72 -16.31 -12.48
C THR A 84 -2.46 -17.17 -13.72
N THR A 85 -2.70 -16.63 -14.90
CA THR A 85 -2.43 -17.27 -16.19
C THR A 85 -1.00 -17.06 -16.68
N PHE A 86 -0.26 -16.12 -16.06
CA PHE A 86 1.10 -15.74 -16.43
C PHE A 86 1.26 -15.29 -17.90
N ASP A 87 0.18 -14.84 -18.52
CA ASP A 87 0.15 -14.36 -19.91
C ASP A 87 0.41 -12.85 -20.04
N GLY A 88 0.45 -12.13 -18.91
CA GLY A 88 0.65 -10.69 -18.88
C GLY A 88 -0.52 -9.88 -19.44
N GLN A 89 -1.70 -10.47 -19.59
CA GLN A 89 -2.87 -9.82 -20.19
C GLN A 89 -3.80 -9.13 -19.17
N GLY A 90 -3.50 -9.27 -17.88
CA GLY A 90 -4.29 -8.65 -16.81
C GLY A 90 -4.39 -9.52 -15.58
N ASN A 91 -5.05 -9.01 -14.56
CA ASN A 91 -5.23 -9.72 -13.30
C ASN A 91 -6.55 -10.50 -13.31
N GLN A 92 -6.55 -11.69 -12.74
CA GLN A 92 -7.74 -12.52 -12.52
C GLN A 92 -8.22 -12.45 -11.08
N LEU A 93 -7.36 -11.98 -10.15
CA LEU A 93 -7.70 -11.77 -8.74
C LEU A 93 -7.05 -10.48 -8.24
N TYR A 94 -7.71 -9.86 -7.28
CA TYR A 94 -7.19 -8.68 -6.59
C TYR A 94 -7.18 -8.90 -5.08
N ALA A 95 -6.23 -8.30 -4.40
CA ALA A 95 -6.02 -8.56 -2.98
C ALA A 95 -5.56 -7.32 -2.23
N VAL A 96 -5.81 -7.32 -0.94
CA VAL A 96 -5.07 -6.54 0.05
C VAL A 96 -4.16 -7.49 0.80
N ASN A 97 -2.87 -7.13 0.91
CA ASN A 97 -1.87 -7.91 1.63
C ASN A 97 -1.73 -9.37 1.14
N GLY A 98 -1.92 -9.58 -0.17
CA GLY A 98 -1.57 -10.82 -0.83
C GLY A 98 -2.64 -11.92 -0.84
N ILE A 99 -3.76 -11.77 -0.14
CA ILE A 99 -4.81 -12.80 -0.07
C ILE A 99 -6.16 -12.21 -0.52
N PRO A 100 -6.70 -12.62 -1.69
CA PRO A 100 -8.03 -12.21 -2.12
C PRO A 100 -9.08 -12.59 -1.10
N PHE A 101 -10.06 -11.71 -0.87
CA PHE A 101 -11.18 -11.90 0.06
C PHE A 101 -10.79 -12.08 1.55
N HIS A 102 -9.51 -11.95 1.92
CA HIS A 102 -9.06 -12.20 3.29
C HIS A 102 -9.90 -11.44 4.32
N TYR A 103 -10.02 -10.13 4.16
CA TYR A 103 -10.73 -9.27 5.12
C TYR A 103 -12.26 -9.36 5.05
N MET A 104 -12.82 -10.16 4.15
CA MET A 104 -14.22 -10.54 4.21
C MET A 104 -14.47 -11.65 5.25
N HIS A 105 -13.49 -12.56 5.39
CA HIS A 105 -13.54 -13.70 6.30
C HIS A 105 -12.94 -13.39 7.66
N GLU A 106 -11.89 -12.57 7.68
CA GLU A 106 -11.16 -12.11 8.85
C GLU A 106 -11.21 -10.57 8.92
N PRO A 107 -12.33 -9.97 9.35
CA PRO A 107 -12.49 -8.52 9.42
C PRO A 107 -11.45 -7.86 10.32
N VAL A 108 -11.04 -6.66 9.96
CA VAL A 108 -10.15 -5.83 10.77
C VAL A 108 -10.90 -5.41 12.04
N GLN A 109 -10.38 -5.81 13.20
CA GLN A 109 -10.96 -5.48 14.49
C GLN A 109 -10.49 -4.09 14.94
N VAL A 110 -11.41 -3.19 15.24
CA VAL A 110 -11.11 -1.84 15.74
C VAL A 110 -12.08 -1.46 16.85
N ARG A 111 -11.67 -0.49 17.68
CA ARG A 111 -12.53 0.05 18.75
C ARG A 111 -13.17 1.36 18.30
N ARG A 112 -14.42 1.55 18.71
CA ARG A 112 -15.16 2.79 18.45
C ARG A 112 -14.43 3.99 19.05
N GLY A 113 -14.24 5.03 18.25
CA GLY A 113 -13.60 6.28 18.67
C GLY A 113 -12.08 6.26 18.69
N GLU A 114 -11.43 5.09 18.62
CA GLU A 114 -9.98 5.02 18.49
C GLU A 114 -9.52 5.47 17.10
N LEU A 115 -8.33 6.06 17.03
CA LEU A 115 -7.75 6.47 15.77
C LEU A 115 -7.23 5.25 15.02
N VAL A 116 -7.66 5.07 13.79
CA VAL A 116 -7.14 4.08 12.85
C VAL A 116 -6.30 4.80 11.82
N ARG A 117 -5.08 4.31 11.58
CA ARG A 117 -4.16 4.81 10.57
C ARG A 117 -3.84 3.72 9.57
N ILE A 118 -4.25 3.93 8.32
CA ILE A 118 -4.02 2.98 7.23
C ILE A 118 -2.89 3.51 6.35
N TYR A 119 -1.81 2.77 6.28
CA TYR A 119 -0.72 2.97 5.33
C TYR A 119 -1.09 2.24 4.03
N LEU A 120 -1.65 2.98 3.09
CA LEU A 120 -2.20 2.45 1.84
C LEU A 120 -1.20 2.57 0.71
N VAL A 121 -0.89 1.46 0.03
CA VAL A 121 0.09 1.40 -1.07
C VAL A 121 -0.50 0.66 -2.25
N ASN A 122 -0.34 1.22 -3.45
CA ASN A 122 -0.74 0.55 -4.68
C ASN A 122 0.49 0.01 -5.44
N VAL A 123 0.61 -1.31 -5.50
CA VAL A 123 1.63 -2.03 -6.30
C VAL A 123 0.99 -2.87 -7.41
N LEU A 124 -0.24 -2.51 -7.78
CA LEU A 124 -0.99 -3.24 -8.81
C LEU A 124 -0.29 -3.13 -10.16
N GLU A 125 0.05 -4.28 -10.76
CA GLU A 125 0.53 -4.37 -12.13
C GLU A 125 -0.63 -4.70 -13.08
N TYR A 126 -0.46 -4.43 -14.36
CA TYR A 126 -1.42 -4.60 -15.47
C TYR A 126 -2.65 -3.68 -15.45
N ASP A 127 -2.91 -2.97 -14.35
CA ASP A 127 -3.96 -1.97 -14.23
C ASP A 127 -3.36 -0.63 -13.77
N PRO A 128 -3.66 0.49 -14.46
CA PRO A 128 -2.96 1.75 -14.23
C PRO A 128 -3.33 2.44 -12.93
N ILE A 129 -4.51 2.13 -12.37
CA ILE A 129 -5.05 2.76 -11.16
C ILE A 129 -5.80 1.76 -10.29
N ASN A 130 -5.82 2.04 -9.00
CA ASN A 130 -6.72 1.40 -8.05
C ASN A 130 -7.34 2.45 -7.14
N SER A 131 -8.31 2.06 -6.33
CA SER A 131 -8.96 2.95 -5.38
C SER A 131 -9.20 2.24 -4.05
N PHE A 132 -9.34 3.05 -3.02
CA PHE A 132 -9.81 2.62 -1.71
C PHE A 132 -11.02 3.47 -1.34
N HIS A 133 -12.14 2.81 -1.05
CA HIS A 133 -13.37 3.41 -0.57
C HIS A 133 -13.79 2.77 0.75
N ILE A 134 -14.34 3.56 1.66
CA ILE A 134 -14.89 3.09 2.93
C ILE A 134 -16.34 3.51 3.07
N HIS A 135 -17.19 2.59 3.52
CA HIS A 135 -18.58 2.87 3.78
C HIS A 135 -18.79 3.55 5.14
N GLY A 136 -19.75 4.46 5.19
CA GLY A 136 -20.26 5.06 6.42
C GLY A 136 -19.25 5.93 7.18
N ASN A 137 -18.15 6.27 6.56
CA ASN A 137 -17.11 7.09 7.17
C ASN A 137 -16.35 7.91 6.13
N PHE A 138 -15.56 8.87 6.63
CA PHE A 138 -14.58 9.67 5.89
C PHE A 138 -13.22 9.54 6.57
N PHE A 139 -12.16 9.82 5.86
CA PHE A 139 -10.80 9.84 6.38
C PHE A 139 -10.02 11.07 5.94
N ASP A 140 -9.11 11.52 6.79
CA ASP A 140 -8.06 12.46 6.42
C ASP A 140 -7.02 11.75 5.55
N TYR A 141 -6.69 12.31 4.38
CA TYR A 141 -5.74 11.72 3.45
C TYR A 141 -4.43 12.52 3.35
N TYR A 142 -3.31 11.81 3.49
CA TYR A 142 -1.95 12.34 3.42
C TYR A 142 -1.18 11.66 2.29
N PRO A 143 -1.08 12.23 1.06
CA PRO A 143 -0.28 11.66 -0.03
C PRO A 143 1.17 11.45 0.41
N THR A 144 1.70 10.24 0.15
CA THR A 144 3.03 9.79 0.61
C THR A 144 3.26 9.84 2.14
N GLY A 145 2.42 10.50 2.91
CA GLY A 145 2.62 10.69 4.35
C GLY A 145 3.76 11.64 4.72
N THR A 146 4.35 12.35 3.75
CA THR A 146 5.50 13.26 3.95
C THR A 146 5.12 14.62 4.50
N ARG A 147 3.86 14.79 4.90
CA ARG A 147 3.32 15.97 5.56
C ARG A 147 2.47 15.56 6.76
N LEU A 148 2.41 16.45 7.77
CA LEU A 148 1.58 16.24 8.96
C LEU A 148 0.18 16.85 8.84
N GLN A 149 -0.11 17.55 7.75
CA GLN A 149 -1.43 18.09 7.48
C GLN A 149 -2.07 17.27 6.33
N PRO A 150 -3.33 16.87 6.48
CA PRO A 150 -4.04 16.19 5.40
C PRO A 150 -4.24 17.14 4.22
N VAL A 151 -4.37 16.60 3.04
CA VAL A 151 -4.69 17.38 1.83
C VAL A 151 -6.14 17.24 1.42
N ASP A 152 -6.83 16.23 1.94
CA ASP A 152 -8.22 15.95 1.63
C ASP A 152 -8.91 15.26 2.80
N TYR A 153 -10.23 15.42 2.88
CA TYR A 153 -11.12 14.70 3.77
C TYR A 153 -12.19 14.04 2.91
N THR A 154 -12.06 12.75 2.71
CA THR A 154 -12.79 12.01 1.69
C THR A 154 -13.15 10.60 2.15
N ASP A 155 -14.07 9.94 1.47
CA ASP A 155 -14.39 8.52 1.64
C ASP A 155 -13.77 7.64 0.57
N THR A 156 -13.16 8.26 -0.46
CA THR A 156 -12.59 7.53 -1.59
C THR A 156 -11.30 8.20 -2.07
N VAL A 157 -10.24 7.41 -2.24
CA VAL A 157 -8.99 7.86 -2.84
C VAL A 157 -8.60 6.96 -4.01
N VAL A 158 -8.06 7.59 -5.06
CA VAL A 158 -7.50 6.89 -6.22
C VAL A 158 -5.98 6.97 -6.17
N GLN A 159 -5.32 5.85 -6.41
CA GLN A 159 -3.86 5.74 -6.49
C GLN A 159 -3.44 5.10 -7.81
N GLY A 160 -2.51 5.71 -8.52
CA GLY A 160 -1.79 5.08 -9.62
C GLY A 160 -0.75 4.08 -9.12
N GLN A 161 -0.14 3.34 -10.05
CA GLN A 161 0.93 2.39 -9.72
C GLN A 161 2.08 3.08 -8.97
N GLY A 162 2.56 2.48 -7.87
CA GLY A 162 3.61 3.02 -7.02
C GLY A 162 3.18 4.19 -6.13
N GLN A 163 1.95 4.68 -6.25
CA GLN A 163 1.42 5.68 -5.33
C GLN A 163 1.08 5.06 -3.98
N ARG A 164 1.13 5.89 -2.96
CA ARG A 164 0.87 5.54 -1.58
C ARG A 164 0.40 6.74 -0.78
N GLY A 165 -0.22 6.49 0.36
CA GLY A 165 -0.68 7.55 1.26
C GLY A 165 -1.14 7.00 2.59
N ILE A 166 -1.38 7.89 3.53
CA ILE A 166 -1.92 7.55 4.84
C ILE A 166 -3.37 8.01 4.88
N CYS A 167 -4.26 7.14 5.36
CA CYS A 167 -5.65 7.46 5.66
C CYS A 167 -5.84 7.40 7.19
N GLU A 168 -6.32 8.48 7.81
CA GLU A 168 -6.61 8.53 9.24
C GLU A 168 -8.11 8.75 9.47
N LEU A 169 -8.71 7.89 10.30
CA LEU A 169 -10.14 7.95 10.59
C LEU A 169 -10.47 7.44 11.99
N ARG A 170 -11.69 7.76 12.44
CA ARG A 170 -12.29 7.19 13.65
C ARG A 170 -13.71 6.75 13.32
N PHE A 171 -14.11 5.57 13.80
CA PHE A 171 -15.48 5.11 13.66
C PHE A 171 -16.35 5.67 14.79
N PRO A 172 -17.36 6.51 14.49
CA PRO A 172 -18.23 7.08 15.51
C PRO A 172 -19.29 6.07 16.02
N HIS A 173 -19.51 4.99 15.27
CA HIS A 173 -20.51 3.97 15.58
C HIS A 173 -19.88 2.58 15.59
N ALA A 174 -20.39 1.71 16.50
CA ALA A 174 -20.08 0.28 16.46
C ALA A 174 -20.84 -0.38 15.30
N GLY A 175 -20.33 -1.52 14.80
CA GLY A 175 -20.92 -2.28 13.71
C GLY A 175 -19.89 -2.67 12.65
N ARG A 176 -20.39 -3.22 11.56
CA ARG A 176 -19.59 -3.70 10.44
C ARG A 176 -19.61 -2.70 9.30
N PHE A 177 -18.42 -2.25 8.87
CA PHE A 177 -18.23 -1.27 7.80
C PHE A 177 -17.40 -1.87 6.67
N MET A 178 -17.94 -1.81 5.45
CA MET A 178 -17.24 -2.32 4.28
C MET A 178 -16.18 -1.35 3.81
N PHE A 179 -15.08 -1.88 3.29
CA PHE A 179 -14.13 -1.16 2.44
C PHE A 179 -13.86 -1.99 1.18
N HIS A 180 -13.61 -1.32 0.05
CA HIS A 180 -13.35 -2.00 -1.21
C HIS A 180 -12.72 -1.06 -2.25
N SER A 181 -12.21 -1.64 -3.34
CA SER A 181 -11.97 -0.87 -4.55
C SER A 181 -13.27 -0.36 -5.13
N HIS A 182 -13.33 0.92 -5.50
CA HIS A 182 -14.52 1.48 -6.17
C HIS A 182 -14.61 1.06 -7.66
N LYS A 183 -13.58 0.41 -8.21
CA LYS A 183 -13.69 -0.36 -9.44
C LYS A 183 -14.30 -1.71 -9.11
N THR A 184 -15.58 -1.89 -9.42
CA THR A 184 -16.42 -3.04 -9.04
C THR A 184 -15.76 -4.38 -9.37
N GLU A 185 -15.17 -4.50 -10.56
CA GLU A 185 -14.44 -5.70 -10.97
C GLU A 185 -13.35 -6.11 -9.97
N PHE A 186 -12.61 -5.15 -9.40
CA PHE A 186 -11.56 -5.46 -8.42
C PHE A 186 -12.14 -5.93 -7.10
N ALA A 187 -13.26 -5.34 -6.68
CA ALA A 187 -14.00 -5.76 -5.50
C ALA A 187 -14.54 -7.19 -5.68
N ASP A 188 -15.20 -7.47 -6.80
CA ASP A 188 -15.78 -8.78 -7.11
C ASP A 188 -14.73 -9.89 -7.24
N LEU A 189 -13.50 -9.53 -7.57
CA LEU A 189 -12.36 -10.44 -7.70
C LEU A 189 -11.43 -10.46 -6.48
N GLY A 190 -11.86 -9.89 -5.34
CA GLY A 190 -11.19 -10.11 -4.06
C GLY A 190 -10.69 -8.88 -3.30
N TRP A 191 -10.73 -7.67 -3.90
CA TRP A 191 -10.30 -6.44 -3.26
C TRP A 191 -11.45 -5.82 -2.44
N MET A 192 -11.85 -6.46 -1.37
CA MET A 192 -12.86 -5.98 -0.44
C MET A 192 -12.69 -6.61 0.94
N GLY A 193 -13.28 -5.97 1.95
CA GLY A 193 -13.25 -6.44 3.32
C GLY A 193 -14.13 -5.62 4.24
N PHE A 194 -14.00 -5.91 5.54
CA PHE A 194 -14.76 -5.24 6.59
C PHE A 194 -13.87 -4.77 7.73
N PHE A 195 -14.27 -3.65 8.33
CA PHE A 195 -13.94 -3.29 9.70
C PHE A 195 -15.07 -3.77 10.61
N GLU A 196 -14.73 -4.49 11.66
CA GLU A 196 -15.63 -4.86 12.75
C GLU A 196 -15.34 -3.94 13.93
N VAL A 197 -16.25 -3.00 14.19
CA VAL A 197 -16.08 -1.95 15.20
C VAL A 197 -16.83 -2.33 16.46
N THR A 198 -16.10 -2.48 17.56
CA THR A 198 -16.67 -2.81 18.87
C THR A 198 -16.57 -1.60 19.82
N ASP A 199 -17.34 -1.63 20.90
CA ASP A 199 -17.30 -0.63 21.97
C ASP A 199 -16.01 -0.67 22.78
#